data_9f89a94ed12fb8db20211410d98cf120
#
_entry.id   9f89a94ed12fb8db20211410d98cf120
#
_cell.length_a   1.000
_cell.length_b   1.000
_cell.length_c   1.000
_cell.angle_alpha   90.00
_cell.angle_beta   90.00
_cell.angle_gamma   90.00
#
_symmetry.space_group_name_H-M   'P 1'
#
loop_
_entity.id
_entity.type
_entity.pdbx_description
1 polymer ?
#
loop_
_entity_poly.entity_id
_entity_poly.type
_entity_poly.pdbx_seq_one_letter_code
_entity_poly.pdbx_strand_id
1 'polypeptide(L)'
;MKKILLIVAVLVVVGLAGFFGMRMYTKSFSPEAVAETTNNGVQVKVTYSKPGKKGRLLFGREQDKALSPYGKVWRTGANEATLIELGEGLSIGGKPVKAGTYSLYSVPGQSTWKIILNSEVGQWGTEYNDGKDVLNVEVPIRIRPTVQELFTIYFEDIPGGVNMILSWDQTEALVPITK
;
A
#
# COMPACT_ATOMS: atom_id res chain seq x y z
N MET A 1 -44.14 -3.92 20.38
CA MET A 1 -42.90 -4.67 20.11
C MET A 1 -42.60 -4.84 18.59
N LYS A 2 -43.50 -5.42 17.76
CA LYS A 2 -43.26 -5.62 16.30
C LYS A 2 -42.92 -4.33 15.54
N LYS A 3 -43.61 -3.18 15.82
CA LYS A 3 -43.31 -1.88 15.16
C LYS A 3 -41.94 -1.35 15.52
N ILE A 4 -41.48 -1.53 16.76
CA ILE A 4 -40.16 -1.08 17.20
C ILE A 4 -39.07 -1.92 16.53
N LEU A 5 -39.25 -3.24 16.47
CA LEU A 5 -38.34 -4.12 15.76
C LEU A 5 -38.23 -3.76 14.26
N LEU A 6 -39.36 -3.41 13.62
CA LEU A 6 -39.35 -2.98 12.22
C LEU A 6 -38.57 -1.67 12.04
N ILE A 7 -38.76 -0.68 12.91
CA ILE A 7 -38.03 0.59 12.85
C ILE A 7 -36.54 0.35 13.03
N VAL A 8 -36.14 -0.46 14.02
CA VAL A 8 -34.73 -0.79 14.23
C VAL A 8 -34.13 -1.51 13.02
N ALA A 9 -34.84 -2.47 12.43
CA ALA A 9 -34.38 -3.15 11.22
C ALA A 9 -34.20 -2.19 10.04
N VAL A 10 -35.14 -1.25 9.82
CA VAL A 10 -35.01 -0.24 8.77
C VAL A 10 -33.79 0.68 9.03
N LEU A 11 -33.59 1.14 10.28
CA LEU A 11 -32.43 1.96 10.61
C LEU A 11 -31.10 1.24 10.38
N VAL A 12 -31.03 -0.05 10.71
CA VAL A 12 -29.84 -0.87 10.44
C VAL A 12 -29.59 -0.98 8.93
N VAL A 13 -30.63 -1.26 8.13
CA VAL A 13 -30.50 -1.36 6.66
C VAL A 13 -30.06 -0.05 6.05
N VAL A 14 -30.65 1.08 6.47
CA VAL A 14 -30.25 2.42 5.99
C VAL A 14 -28.82 2.73 6.41
N GLY A 15 -28.42 2.41 7.64
CA GLY A 15 -27.04 2.59 8.13
C GLY A 15 -26.03 1.77 7.31
N LEU A 16 -26.33 0.50 7.05
CA LEU A 16 -25.49 -0.35 6.21
C LEU A 16 -25.43 0.16 4.76
N ALA A 17 -26.54 0.54 4.16
CA ALA A 17 -26.57 1.10 2.81
C ALA A 17 -25.74 2.39 2.72
N GLY A 18 -25.84 3.28 3.71
CA GLY A 18 -25.03 4.48 3.80
C GLY A 18 -23.53 4.18 3.95
N PHE A 19 -23.18 3.22 4.81
CA PHE A 19 -21.80 2.77 5.00
C PHE A 19 -21.18 2.19 3.72
N PHE A 20 -21.89 1.27 3.06
CA PHE A 20 -21.42 0.68 1.80
C PHE A 20 -21.36 1.71 0.67
N GLY A 21 -22.37 2.60 0.58
CA GLY A 21 -22.39 3.67 -0.43
C GLY A 21 -21.21 4.64 -0.27
N MET A 22 -20.89 5.04 0.98
CA MET A 22 -19.72 5.87 1.26
C MET A 22 -18.41 5.17 0.92
N ARG A 23 -18.30 3.88 1.23
CA ARG A 23 -17.12 3.07 0.90
C ARG A 23 -16.90 2.93 -0.61
N MET A 24 -17.97 2.72 -1.39
CA MET A 24 -17.90 2.72 -2.86
C MET A 24 -17.53 4.09 -3.42
N TYR A 25 -18.09 5.15 -2.86
CA TYR A 25 -17.76 6.52 -3.26
C TYR A 25 -16.29 6.85 -3.02
N THR A 26 -15.74 6.52 -1.86
CA THR A 26 -14.30 6.75 -1.58
C THR A 26 -13.40 5.94 -2.49
N LYS A 27 -13.75 4.71 -2.84
CA LYS A 27 -13.00 3.86 -3.78
C LYS A 27 -12.93 4.45 -5.20
N SER A 28 -13.96 5.17 -5.64
CA SER A 28 -13.97 5.78 -6.99
C SER A 28 -12.86 6.82 -7.19
N PHE A 29 -12.34 7.43 -6.12
CA PHE A 29 -11.24 8.40 -6.18
C PHE A 29 -9.83 7.76 -6.23
N SER A 30 -9.74 6.48 -5.93
CA SER A 30 -8.48 5.73 -5.89
C SER A 30 -8.76 4.30 -6.37
N PRO A 31 -8.84 4.09 -7.69
CA PRO A 31 -9.19 2.79 -8.25
C PRO A 31 -8.18 1.72 -7.84
N GLU A 32 -8.68 0.51 -7.66
CA GLU A 32 -7.86 -0.66 -7.41
C GLU A 32 -7.03 -1.03 -8.65
N ALA A 33 -5.83 -1.53 -8.42
CA ALA A 33 -4.92 -2.01 -9.44
C ALA A 33 -4.14 -3.22 -8.93
N VAL A 34 -3.63 -3.99 -9.88
CA VAL A 34 -2.75 -5.12 -9.63
C VAL A 34 -1.44 -4.91 -10.38
N ALA A 35 -0.32 -5.17 -9.70
CA ALA A 35 0.99 -5.29 -10.29
C ALA A 35 1.52 -6.69 -9.97
N GLU A 36 2.00 -7.41 -10.97
CA GLU A 36 2.47 -8.79 -10.78
C GLU A 36 3.70 -9.07 -11.64
N THR A 37 4.51 -10.02 -11.20
CA THR A 37 5.67 -10.51 -11.96
C THR A 37 5.92 -11.98 -11.67
N THR A 38 6.48 -12.68 -12.67
CA THR A 38 7.04 -14.03 -12.56
C THR A 38 8.49 -14.07 -13.07
N ASN A 39 9.11 -12.89 -13.25
CA ASN A 39 10.43 -12.76 -13.85
C ASN A 39 11.54 -13.24 -12.90
N ASN A 40 12.62 -13.74 -13.49
CA ASN A 40 13.84 -14.16 -12.78
C ASN A 40 13.60 -15.12 -11.61
N GLY A 41 12.51 -15.91 -11.70
CA GLY A 41 12.10 -16.86 -10.67
C GLY A 41 11.44 -16.22 -9.44
N VAL A 42 11.10 -14.94 -9.48
CA VAL A 42 10.37 -14.22 -8.43
C VAL A 42 8.90 -14.19 -8.80
N GLN A 43 8.04 -14.78 -7.97
CA GLN A 43 6.59 -14.75 -8.14
C GLN A 43 5.96 -13.85 -7.08
N VAL A 44 5.54 -12.66 -7.49
CA VAL A 44 4.96 -11.64 -6.62
C VAL A 44 3.74 -11.01 -7.29
N LYS A 45 2.68 -10.82 -6.49
CA LYS A 45 1.49 -10.06 -6.89
C LYS A 45 1.18 -9.02 -5.83
N VAL A 46 0.90 -7.78 -6.24
CA VAL A 46 0.53 -6.67 -5.36
C VAL A 46 -0.82 -6.12 -5.78
N THR A 47 -1.78 -6.13 -4.85
CA THR A 47 -3.11 -5.52 -5.02
C THR A 47 -3.16 -4.23 -4.19
N TYR A 48 -3.44 -3.10 -4.84
CA TYR A 48 -3.35 -1.79 -4.21
C TYR A 48 -4.34 -0.80 -4.80
N SER A 49 -4.58 0.32 -4.11
CA SER A 49 -5.34 1.45 -4.65
C SER A 49 -4.39 2.53 -5.17
N LYS A 50 -4.78 3.18 -6.29
CA LYS A 50 -4.01 4.23 -6.99
C LYS A 50 -4.54 5.63 -6.68
N PRO A 51 -4.16 6.27 -5.56
CA PRO A 51 -4.52 7.66 -5.30
C PRO A 51 -3.82 8.60 -6.27
N GLY A 52 -4.51 9.70 -6.64
CA GLY A 52 -3.93 10.80 -7.43
C GLY A 52 -3.25 11.83 -6.54
N LYS A 53 -2.19 12.46 -7.05
CA LYS A 53 -1.49 13.59 -6.42
C LYS A 53 -2.42 14.80 -6.23
N LYS A 54 -3.15 15.17 -7.27
CA LYS A 54 -4.14 16.28 -7.26
C LYS A 54 -3.54 17.60 -6.71
N GLY A 55 -2.33 17.94 -7.15
CA GLY A 55 -1.62 19.15 -6.75
C GLY A 55 -1.13 19.21 -5.29
N ARG A 56 -1.28 18.12 -4.51
CA ARG A 56 -0.86 18.08 -3.10
C ARG A 56 0.64 17.86 -2.97
N LEU A 57 1.24 18.34 -1.88
CA LEU A 57 2.55 17.89 -1.43
C LEU A 57 2.39 16.45 -0.88
N LEU A 58 3.06 15.48 -1.49
CA LEU A 58 2.90 14.08 -1.11
C LEU A 58 3.85 13.68 0.02
N PHE A 59 5.14 13.85 -0.18
CA PHE A 59 6.19 13.49 0.76
C PHE A 59 6.90 14.76 1.23
N GLY A 60 7.10 14.91 2.51
CA GLY A 60 7.69 16.12 3.10
C GLY A 60 7.62 16.12 4.61
N ARG A 61 7.97 17.24 5.23
CA ARG A 61 7.84 17.39 6.67
C ARG A 61 6.38 17.51 7.08
N GLU A 62 6.05 17.07 8.29
CA GLU A 62 4.69 17.14 8.83
C GLU A 62 4.18 18.60 8.92
N GLN A 63 5.05 19.54 9.31
CA GLN A 63 4.73 20.96 9.36
C GLN A 63 4.37 21.59 7.99
N ASP A 64 4.85 21.00 6.89
CA ASP A 64 4.55 21.42 5.52
C ASP A 64 3.23 20.81 5.02
N LYS A 65 2.50 20.09 5.88
CA LYS A 65 1.22 19.41 5.59
C LYS A 65 1.31 18.41 4.45
N ALA A 66 2.44 17.70 4.35
CA ALA A 66 2.59 16.62 3.40
C ALA A 66 1.55 15.52 3.67
N LEU A 67 1.01 14.91 2.60
CA LEU A 67 0.01 13.84 2.69
C LEU A 67 0.56 12.59 3.42
N SER A 68 1.81 12.27 3.15
CA SER A 68 2.55 11.16 3.78
C SER A 68 3.86 11.72 4.34
N PRO A 69 3.84 12.27 5.57
CA PRO A 69 4.99 12.92 6.16
C PRO A 69 6.17 11.96 6.34
N TYR A 70 7.39 12.50 6.23
CA TYR A 70 8.61 11.75 6.53
C TYR A 70 8.58 11.17 7.95
N GLY A 71 9.00 9.92 8.08
CA GLY A 71 9.03 9.21 9.36
C GLY A 71 7.68 8.70 9.85
N LYS A 72 6.57 8.92 9.11
CA LYS A 72 5.23 8.40 9.47
C LYS A 72 4.86 7.22 8.59
N VAL A 73 4.17 6.25 9.19
CA VAL A 73 3.67 5.09 8.45
C VAL A 73 2.62 5.53 7.43
N TRP A 74 2.78 5.07 6.21
CA TRP A 74 1.85 5.22 5.11
C TRP A 74 1.38 3.84 4.62
N ARG A 75 0.08 3.68 4.39
CA ARG A 75 -0.56 2.45 3.87
C ARG A 75 -0.17 2.06 2.45
N THR A 76 0.83 2.72 1.85
CA THR A 76 1.38 2.44 0.51
C THR A 76 0.28 2.39 -0.56
N GLY A 77 -0.62 3.37 -0.53
CA GLY A 77 -1.81 3.45 -1.38
C GLY A 77 -2.93 4.23 -0.74
N ALA A 78 -4.16 3.77 -0.92
CA ALA A 78 -5.38 4.36 -0.35
C ALA A 78 -6.40 3.26 -0.01
N ASN A 79 -7.45 3.60 0.71
CA ASN A 79 -8.54 2.72 1.13
C ASN A 79 -8.05 1.57 2.01
N GLU A 80 -8.23 0.31 1.59
CA GLU A 80 -7.70 -0.87 2.26
C GLU A 80 -6.16 -0.89 2.25
N ALA A 81 -5.56 -1.66 3.15
CA ALA A 81 -4.13 -1.91 3.13
C ALA A 81 -3.72 -2.56 1.81
N THR A 82 -2.62 -2.09 1.23
CA THR A 82 -2.02 -2.74 0.05
C THR A 82 -1.59 -4.15 0.41
N LEU A 83 -1.96 -5.13 -0.41
CA LEU A 83 -1.59 -6.53 -0.21
C LEU A 83 -0.44 -6.93 -1.13
N ILE A 84 0.51 -7.68 -0.60
CA ILE A 84 1.57 -8.35 -1.36
C ILE A 84 1.48 -9.86 -1.12
N GLU A 85 1.38 -10.62 -2.21
CA GLU A 85 1.33 -12.07 -2.23
C GLU A 85 2.66 -12.62 -2.75
N LEU A 86 3.32 -13.44 -1.96
CA LEU A 86 4.58 -14.10 -2.29
C LEU A 86 4.28 -15.59 -2.54
N GLY A 87 4.47 -16.05 -3.79
CA GLY A 87 4.21 -17.44 -4.17
C GLY A 87 5.20 -18.45 -3.58
N GLU A 88 6.37 -17.98 -3.15
CA GLU A 88 7.42 -18.76 -2.52
C GLU A 88 8.19 -17.92 -1.48
N GLY A 89 9.12 -18.53 -0.76
CA GLY A 89 10.04 -17.80 0.11
C GLY A 89 11.01 -16.96 -0.71
N LEU A 90 11.09 -15.66 -0.41
CA LEU A 90 11.88 -14.68 -1.15
C LEU A 90 12.70 -13.82 -0.18
N SER A 91 13.71 -13.15 -0.69
CA SER A 91 14.44 -12.10 0.02
C SER A 91 13.93 -10.74 -0.43
N ILE A 92 13.49 -9.90 0.51
CA ILE A 92 13.03 -8.53 0.26
C ILE A 92 13.96 -7.56 0.98
N GLY A 93 14.61 -6.67 0.24
CA GLY A 93 15.62 -5.78 0.80
C GLY A 93 16.76 -6.51 1.50
N GLY A 94 17.11 -7.71 1.04
CA GLY A 94 18.15 -8.56 1.63
C GLY A 94 17.73 -9.36 2.87
N LYS A 95 16.45 -9.33 3.27
CA LYS A 95 15.94 -10.13 4.40
C LYS A 95 14.97 -11.21 3.93
N PRO A 96 15.08 -12.45 4.44
CA PRO A 96 14.21 -13.56 4.03
C PRO A 96 12.78 -13.35 4.54
N VAL A 97 11.82 -13.64 3.68
CA VAL A 97 10.37 -13.66 3.95
C VAL A 97 9.79 -14.95 3.43
N LYS A 98 8.92 -15.58 4.20
CA LYS A 98 8.21 -16.81 3.80
C LYS A 98 7.15 -16.51 2.75
N ALA A 99 6.77 -17.54 1.98
CA ALA A 99 5.57 -17.49 1.15
C ALA A 99 4.34 -17.11 1.97
N GLY A 100 3.44 -16.31 1.40
CA GLY A 100 2.23 -15.88 2.06
C GLY A 100 1.71 -14.54 1.56
N THR A 101 0.63 -14.09 2.17
CA THR A 101 0.01 -12.79 1.91
C THR A 101 0.27 -11.86 3.10
N TYR A 102 0.69 -10.63 2.81
CA TYR A 102 1.02 -9.62 3.80
C TYR A 102 0.42 -8.28 3.41
N SER A 103 0.15 -7.44 4.39
CA SER A 103 -0.08 -6.01 4.13
C SER A 103 1.24 -5.28 3.97
N LEU A 104 1.32 -4.44 2.94
CA LEU A 104 2.49 -3.62 2.61
C LEU A 104 2.28 -2.19 3.12
N TYR A 105 3.13 -1.79 4.05
CA TYR A 105 3.24 -0.41 4.52
C TYR A 105 4.61 0.16 4.19
N SER A 106 4.71 1.48 4.19
CA SER A 106 5.99 2.16 4.02
C SER A 106 6.09 3.39 4.93
N VAL A 107 7.32 3.79 5.22
CA VAL A 107 7.63 5.03 5.93
C VAL A 107 8.50 5.87 5.00
N PRO A 108 7.95 6.91 4.38
CA PRO A 108 8.72 7.79 3.51
C PRO A 108 9.85 8.50 4.29
N GLY A 109 10.99 8.66 3.64
CA GLY A 109 12.10 9.47 4.11
C GLY A 109 12.70 10.28 2.97
N GLN A 110 13.67 11.13 3.26
CA GLN A 110 14.28 12.03 2.27
C GLN A 110 15.21 11.32 1.29
N SER A 111 15.89 10.27 1.71
CA SER A 111 16.87 9.52 0.92
C SER A 111 16.59 8.02 0.86
N THR A 112 15.92 7.50 1.87
CA THR A 112 15.52 6.10 1.97
C THR A 112 14.07 6.01 2.43
N TRP A 113 13.39 4.92 2.04
CA TRP A 113 12.10 4.56 2.61
C TRP A 113 12.25 3.27 3.41
N LYS A 114 11.49 3.17 4.50
CA LYS A 114 11.33 1.91 5.20
C LYS A 114 10.15 1.17 4.60
N ILE A 115 10.33 -0.09 4.24
CA ILE A 115 9.30 -1.01 3.76
C ILE A 115 8.96 -1.97 4.89
N ILE A 116 7.67 -2.14 5.13
CA ILE A 116 7.14 -2.97 6.20
C ILE A 116 6.18 -4.00 5.59
N LEU A 117 6.39 -5.27 5.90
CA LEU A 117 5.38 -6.30 5.70
C LEU A 117 4.74 -6.66 7.05
N ASN A 118 3.42 -6.70 7.06
CA ASN A 118 2.63 -6.96 8.25
C ASN A 118 1.75 -8.19 8.03
N SER A 119 1.67 -9.07 9.00
CA SER A 119 0.91 -10.32 8.91
C SER A 119 -0.60 -10.15 9.03
N GLU A 120 -1.09 -8.98 9.46
CA GLU A 120 -2.51 -8.67 9.47
C GLU A 120 -2.95 -8.24 8.07
N VAL A 121 -4.03 -8.82 7.55
CA VAL A 121 -4.51 -8.59 6.18
C VAL A 121 -6.02 -8.35 6.15
N GLY A 122 -6.47 -7.57 5.16
CA GLY A 122 -7.90 -7.30 4.94
C GLY A 122 -8.47 -6.14 5.75
N GLN A 123 -7.65 -5.47 6.57
CA GLN A 123 -8.05 -4.28 7.32
C GLN A 123 -8.04 -3.02 6.43
N TRP A 124 -8.67 -1.97 6.94
CA TRP A 124 -8.52 -0.64 6.35
C TRP A 124 -7.09 -0.13 6.52
N GLY A 125 -6.52 0.49 5.50
CA GLY A 125 -5.09 0.81 5.48
C GLY A 125 -4.59 1.74 6.60
N THR A 126 -5.49 2.44 7.31
CA THR A 126 -5.15 3.24 8.48
C THR A 126 -5.15 2.45 9.80
N GLU A 127 -5.62 1.21 9.76
CA GLU A 127 -5.62 0.30 10.91
C GLU A 127 -4.31 -0.51 10.93
N TYR A 128 -3.21 0.18 11.28
CA TYR A 128 -1.89 -0.43 11.34
C TYR A 128 -1.55 -0.86 12.76
N ASN A 129 -1.09 -2.10 12.89
CA ASN A 129 -0.65 -2.71 14.15
C ASN A 129 0.81 -3.17 14.01
N ASP A 130 1.74 -2.41 14.57
CA ASP A 130 3.18 -2.68 14.49
C ASP A 130 3.61 -4.00 15.15
N GLY A 131 2.82 -4.49 16.12
CA GLY A 131 3.03 -5.80 16.74
C GLY A 131 2.86 -6.99 15.79
N LYS A 132 2.38 -6.75 14.56
CA LYS A 132 2.21 -7.77 13.50
C LYS A 132 3.24 -7.65 12.38
N ASP A 133 4.23 -6.79 12.52
CA ASP A 133 5.30 -6.63 11.53
C ASP A 133 6.17 -7.89 11.45
N VAL A 134 6.37 -8.38 10.23
CA VAL A 134 7.21 -9.56 9.95
C VAL A 134 8.49 -9.18 9.19
N LEU A 135 8.49 -8.01 8.56
CA LEU A 135 9.65 -7.47 7.85
C LEU A 135 9.72 -5.96 8.05
N ASN A 136 10.94 -5.47 8.20
CA ASN A 136 11.26 -4.06 8.28
C ASN A 136 12.63 -3.84 7.60
N VAL A 137 12.65 -3.20 6.42
CA VAL A 137 13.87 -2.95 5.65
C VAL A 137 13.92 -1.53 5.13
N GLU A 138 15.11 -0.95 5.04
CA GLU A 138 15.33 0.33 4.38
C GLU A 138 15.73 0.10 2.92
N VAL A 139 15.17 0.89 2.03
CA VAL A 139 15.44 0.84 0.60
C VAL A 139 15.76 2.24 0.07
N PRO A 140 16.62 2.35 -0.95
CA PRO A 140 16.93 3.64 -1.56
C PRO A 140 15.74 4.19 -2.34
N ILE A 141 15.75 5.50 -2.55
CA ILE A 141 14.85 6.15 -3.50
C ILE A 141 15.62 6.62 -4.74
N ARG A 142 14.86 6.77 -5.83
CA ARG A 142 15.29 7.40 -7.08
C ARG A 142 14.37 8.58 -7.36
N ILE A 143 14.94 9.69 -7.81
CA ILE A 143 14.16 10.87 -8.22
C ILE A 143 13.89 10.78 -9.71
N ARG A 144 12.63 10.91 -10.10
CA ARG A 144 12.18 10.96 -11.49
C ARG A 144 12.24 12.37 -12.03
N PRO A 145 12.54 12.55 -13.34
CA PRO A 145 12.47 13.85 -13.98
C PRO A 145 11.02 14.33 -14.20
N THR A 146 10.05 13.41 -14.25
CA THR A 146 8.63 13.68 -14.52
C THR A 146 7.74 13.30 -13.36
N VAL A 147 6.66 14.05 -13.17
CA VAL A 147 5.65 13.77 -12.13
C VAL A 147 4.82 12.55 -12.50
N GLN A 148 4.71 11.60 -11.60
CA GLN A 148 3.77 10.49 -11.64
C GLN A 148 2.50 10.90 -10.89
N GLU A 149 1.43 11.21 -11.61
CA GLU A 149 0.19 11.73 -11.02
C GLU A 149 -0.54 10.66 -10.16
N LEU A 150 -0.63 9.43 -10.66
CA LEU A 150 -1.25 8.32 -9.93
C LEU A 150 -0.18 7.46 -9.26
N PHE A 151 -0.34 7.15 -7.98
CA PHE A 151 0.50 6.14 -7.33
C PHE A 151 0.49 4.85 -8.14
N THR A 152 1.66 4.35 -8.48
CA THR A 152 1.82 3.18 -9.34
C THR A 152 2.89 2.26 -8.78
N ILE A 153 2.57 0.96 -8.72
CA ILE A 153 3.52 -0.11 -8.42
C ILE A 153 3.82 -0.84 -9.72
N TYR A 154 5.09 -1.11 -9.99
CA TYR A 154 5.54 -1.90 -11.14
C TYR A 154 6.86 -2.59 -10.82
N PHE A 155 7.34 -3.45 -11.72
CA PHE A 155 8.56 -4.22 -11.53
C PHE A 155 9.58 -3.91 -12.62
N GLU A 156 10.86 -3.83 -12.22
CA GLU A 156 12.03 -3.72 -13.10
C GLU A 156 12.93 -4.92 -12.85
N ASP A 157 13.42 -5.56 -13.91
CA ASP A 157 14.33 -6.70 -13.81
C ASP A 157 15.69 -6.26 -13.27
N ILE A 158 16.27 -7.06 -12.37
CA ILE A 158 17.63 -6.91 -11.86
C ILE A 158 18.32 -8.28 -11.87
N PRO A 159 19.66 -8.34 -11.81
CA PRO A 159 20.35 -9.62 -11.68
C PRO A 159 19.86 -10.42 -10.48
N GLY A 160 19.34 -11.63 -10.74
CA GLY A 160 18.86 -12.55 -9.70
C GLY A 160 17.50 -12.21 -9.09
N GLY A 161 16.75 -11.28 -9.66
CA GLY A 161 15.44 -10.93 -9.16
C GLY A 161 14.78 -9.74 -9.86
N VAL A 162 13.98 -8.99 -9.10
CA VAL A 162 13.28 -7.79 -9.57
C VAL A 162 13.37 -6.68 -8.52
N ASN A 163 13.31 -5.43 -8.96
CA ASN A 163 12.92 -4.32 -8.09
C ASN A 163 11.42 -4.10 -8.19
N MET A 164 10.70 -4.17 -7.09
CA MET A 164 9.37 -3.62 -6.98
C MET A 164 9.51 -2.10 -6.78
N ILE A 165 8.96 -1.31 -7.71
CA ILE A 165 9.05 0.14 -7.70
C ILE A 165 7.75 0.73 -7.17
N LEU A 166 7.85 1.52 -6.10
CA LEU A 166 6.74 2.31 -5.55
C LEU A 166 6.89 3.75 -6.07
N SER A 167 6.12 4.11 -7.09
CA SER A 167 6.29 5.35 -7.85
C SER A 167 5.14 6.32 -7.61
N TRP A 168 5.42 7.53 -7.09
CA TRP A 168 4.45 8.60 -6.96
C TRP A 168 5.15 9.96 -6.94
N ASP A 169 4.54 10.97 -7.58
CA ASP A 169 5.16 12.26 -7.82
C ASP A 169 6.50 12.11 -8.57
N GLN A 170 7.55 12.66 -8.01
CA GLN A 170 8.91 12.53 -8.53
C GLN A 170 9.75 11.51 -7.71
N THR A 171 9.13 10.69 -6.89
CA THR A 171 9.82 9.76 -6.00
C THR A 171 9.50 8.31 -6.36
N GLU A 172 10.53 7.49 -6.41
CA GLU A 172 10.45 6.05 -6.57
C GLU A 172 11.25 5.36 -5.47
N ALA A 173 10.58 4.54 -4.66
CA ALA A 173 11.28 3.64 -3.75
C ALA A 173 11.58 2.32 -4.47
N LEU A 174 12.83 1.86 -4.40
CA LEU A 174 13.32 0.69 -5.10
C LEU A 174 13.45 -0.47 -4.12
N VAL A 175 12.53 -1.43 -4.20
CA VAL A 175 12.46 -2.57 -3.28
C VAL A 175 13.01 -3.82 -3.98
N PRO A 176 14.27 -4.21 -3.74
CA PRO A 176 14.83 -5.41 -4.36
C PRO A 176 14.19 -6.67 -3.77
N ILE A 177 13.76 -7.55 -4.66
CA ILE A 177 13.17 -8.87 -4.35
C ILE A 177 13.96 -9.91 -5.12
N THR A 178 14.56 -10.86 -4.41
CA THR A 178 15.39 -11.92 -4.96
C THR A 178 15.00 -13.28 -4.37
N LYS A 179 15.49 -14.36 -4.97
CA LYS A 179 15.45 -15.70 -4.37
C LYS A 179 16.44 -15.85 -3.23
#